data_476c59f3bcabf2803d3892096e1255f1
#
_entry.id   476c59f3bcabf2803d3892096e1255f1
#
_cell.length_a   1.000
_cell.length_b   1.000
_cell.length_c   1.000
_cell.angle_alpha   90.00
_cell.angle_beta   90.00
_cell.angle_gamma   90.00
#
_symmetry.space_group_name_H-M   'P 1'
#
loop_
_entity.id
_entity.type
_entity.pdbx_description
1 polymer ?
#
loop_
_entity_poly.entity_id
_entity_poly.type
_entity_poly.pdbx_seq_one_letter_code
_entity_poly.pdbx_strand_id
1 'polypeptide(L)'
;IGAGAGIGGTVGTRFASEGYHAVLCRRSDQAGLEKLTDGIKAAGGAATGLLLNAIDDNAIEDCVRHVEANIGPIEVVIYNLGAQIGDRPLEDTSYKAFEMGWRLGTFGLFRVAKSVCPLMAERGGGTLLVTSATAAVRGNAGQHSHAAAMGGRRMLCQTLNAQYAPKGIHVAHILVDSMVDAPDTLGKLVGPELFQELRDTRGAEDGLMLPAKMADTYYHLATQHRSAW
;
A
#
# COMPACT_ATOMS: atom_id res chain seq x y z
N ILE A 1 1.40 5.23 -1.61
CA ILE A 1 1.95 4.69 -2.88
C ILE A 1 1.18 3.43 -3.24
N GLY A 2 0.63 3.33 -4.47
CA GLY A 2 -0.27 2.26 -4.89
C GLY A 2 -1.74 2.59 -4.63
N ALA A 3 -2.15 3.81 -4.96
CA ALA A 3 -3.51 4.32 -4.79
C ALA A 3 -4.45 3.83 -5.91
N GLY A 4 -4.67 2.53 -6.01
CA GLY A 4 -5.70 1.93 -6.87
C GLY A 4 -7.11 2.14 -6.33
N ALA A 5 -8.13 1.70 -7.11
CA ALA A 5 -9.54 1.82 -6.74
C ALA A 5 -9.98 0.92 -5.54
N GLY A 6 -9.09 0.05 -5.06
CA GLY A 6 -9.31 -0.76 -3.85
C GLY A 6 -8.79 -0.06 -2.59
N ILE A 7 -7.97 -0.79 -1.81
CA ILE A 7 -7.44 -0.34 -0.52
C ILE A 7 -6.79 1.05 -0.61
N GLY A 8 -5.82 1.23 -1.51
CA GLY A 8 -4.98 2.43 -1.52
C GLY A 8 -5.74 3.73 -1.78
N GLY A 9 -6.72 3.72 -2.69
CA GLY A 9 -7.57 4.89 -2.95
C GLY A 9 -8.50 5.19 -1.79
N THR A 10 -9.15 4.16 -1.24
CA THR A 10 -10.08 4.30 -0.10
C THR A 10 -9.36 4.78 1.16
N VAL A 11 -8.14 4.28 1.41
CA VAL A 11 -7.30 4.77 2.52
C VAL A 11 -6.95 6.24 2.32
N GLY A 12 -6.54 6.65 1.10
CA GLY A 12 -6.30 8.07 0.81
C GLY A 12 -7.51 8.95 1.05
N THR A 13 -8.70 8.49 0.64
CA THR A 13 -9.97 9.20 0.91
C THR A 13 -10.24 9.31 2.41
N ARG A 14 -10.02 8.24 3.16
CA ARG A 14 -10.23 8.23 4.62
C ARG A 14 -9.32 9.23 5.33
N PHE A 15 -8.02 9.27 4.97
CA PHE A 15 -7.10 10.24 5.55
C PHE A 15 -7.45 11.68 5.17
N ALA A 16 -7.88 11.92 3.91
CA ALA A 16 -8.33 13.23 3.48
C ALA A 16 -9.55 13.74 4.26
N SER A 17 -10.50 12.85 4.61
CA SER A 17 -11.67 13.21 5.44
C SER A 17 -11.30 13.59 6.88
N GLU A 18 -10.11 13.24 7.34
CA GLU A 18 -9.55 13.60 8.64
C GLU A 18 -8.61 14.82 8.60
N GLY A 19 -8.59 15.52 7.46
CA GLY A 19 -7.84 16.77 7.30
C GLY A 19 -6.42 16.62 6.76
N TYR A 20 -5.98 15.41 6.41
CA TYR A 20 -4.69 15.22 5.72
C TYR A 20 -4.78 15.66 4.25
N HIS A 21 -3.69 16.20 3.72
CA HIS A 21 -3.52 16.32 2.27
C HIS A 21 -3.09 14.96 1.70
N ALA A 22 -4.00 14.27 1.03
CA ALA A 22 -3.73 12.95 0.47
C ALA A 22 -2.94 13.04 -0.84
N VAL A 23 -1.68 12.58 -0.85
CA VAL A 23 -0.90 12.42 -2.08
C VAL A 23 -1.05 11.00 -2.60
N LEU A 24 -1.74 10.86 -3.73
CA LEU A 24 -2.13 9.57 -4.30
C LEU A 24 -1.22 9.22 -5.47
N CYS A 25 -0.43 8.15 -5.33
CA CYS A 25 0.52 7.73 -6.35
C CYS A 25 0.06 6.45 -7.06
N ARG A 26 -0.06 6.48 -8.40
CA ARG A 26 -0.37 5.33 -9.27
C ARG A 26 0.69 5.20 -10.36
N ARG A 27 0.92 3.97 -10.84
CA ARG A 27 1.85 3.72 -11.95
C ARG A 27 1.37 4.34 -13.27
N SER A 28 0.09 4.20 -13.55
CA SER A 28 -0.58 4.59 -14.78
C SER A 28 -2.06 4.83 -14.48
N ASP A 29 -2.90 5.05 -15.48
CA ASP A 29 -4.31 5.36 -15.35
C ASP A 29 -4.54 6.74 -14.73
N GLN A 30 -4.13 7.75 -15.48
CA GLN A 30 -4.30 9.15 -15.14
C GLN A 30 -5.77 9.50 -14.87
N ALA A 31 -6.69 9.04 -15.73
CA ALA A 31 -8.12 9.34 -15.58
C ALA A 31 -8.71 8.77 -14.28
N GLY A 32 -8.33 7.55 -13.90
CA GLY A 32 -8.76 6.97 -12.61
C GLY A 32 -8.14 7.68 -11.42
N LEU A 33 -6.93 8.23 -11.56
CA LEU A 33 -6.29 9.02 -10.52
C LEU A 33 -6.99 10.38 -10.35
N GLU A 34 -7.29 11.07 -11.45
CA GLU A 34 -8.04 12.33 -11.46
C GLU A 34 -9.43 12.16 -10.86
N LYS A 35 -10.19 11.14 -11.28
CA LYS A 35 -11.49 10.82 -10.69
C LYS A 35 -11.43 10.63 -9.16
N LEU A 36 -10.38 9.98 -8.66
CA LEU A 36 -10.19 9.77 -7.23
C LEU A 36 -9.87 11.08 -6.50
N THR A 37 -8.95 11.89 -7.02
CA THR A 37 -8.59 13.18 -6.42
C THR A 37 -9.74 14.17 -6.45
N ASP A 38 -10.49 14.22 -7.56
CA ASP A 38 -11.65 15.07 -7.70
C ASP A 38 -12.79 14.67 -6.77
N GLY A 39 -13.01 13.36 -6.57
CA GLY A 39 -13.95 12.86 -5.58
C GLY A 39 -13.59 13.31 -4.15
N ILE A 40 -12.32 13.26 -3.78
CA ILE A 40 -11.85 13.73 -2.47
C ILE A 40 -12.07 15.25 -2.33
N LYS A 41 -11.70 16.03 -3.34
CA LYS A 41 -11.89 17.49 -3.34
C LYS A 41 -13.36 17.88 -3.29
N ALA A 42 -14.22 17.18 -4.03
CA ALA A 42 -15.67 17.40 -4.02
C ALA A 42 -16.29 17.12 -2.64
N ALA A 43 -15.70 16.20 -1.86
CA ALA A 43 -16.06 15.92 -0.48
C ALA A 43 -15.42 16.90 0.55
N GLY A 44 -14.73 17.96 0.08
CA GLY A 44 -14.09 18.95 0.95
C GLY A 44 -12.68 18.60 1.43
N GLY A 45 -12.12 17.48 1.00
CA GLY A 45 -10.74 17.08 1.33
C GLY A 45 -9.69 17.69 0.41
N ALA A 46 -8.42 17.57 0.81
CA ALA A 46 -7.27 17.97 -0.02
C ALA A 46 -6.60 16.74 -0.64
N ALA A 47 -6.35 16.77 -1.94
CA ALA A 47 -5.68 15.66 -2.62
C ALA A 47 -4.86 16.12 -3.83
N THR A 48 -3.72 15.45 -4.04
CA THR A 48 -2.87 15.56 -5.23
C THR A 48 -2.61 14.18 -5.82
N GLY A 49 -2.80 14.02 -7.12
CA GLY A 49 -2.49 12.80 -7.85
C GLY A 49 -1.12 12.90 -8.52
N LEU A 50 -0.28 11.86 -8.37
CA LEU A 50 1.02 11.78 -9.03
C LEU A 50 1.14 10.43 -9.76
N LEU A 51 1.58 10.45 -11.01
CA LEU A 51 1.99 9.24 -11.69
C LEU A 51 3.39 8.85 -11.21
N LEU A 52 3.52 7.64 -10.69
CA LEU A 52 4.75 7.12 -10.14
C LEU A 52 4.89 5.64 -10.48
N ASN A 53 5.85 5.31 -11.32
CA ASN A 53 6.26 3.93 -11.52
C ASN A 53 7.39 3.60 -10.54
N ALA A 54 7.08 2.84 -9.51
CA ALA A 54 8.00 2.57 -8.40
C ALA A 54 9.27 1.77 -8.77
N ILE A 55 9.30 1.18 -9.98
CA ILE A 55 10.48 0.46 -10.46
C ILE A 55 11.47 1.36 -11.23
N ASP A 56 11.04 2.56 -11.64
CA ASP A 56 11.90 3.49 -12.34
C ASP A 56 12.93 4.09 -11.38
N ASP A 57 14.11 4.36 -11.92
CA ASP A 57 15.21 4.93 -11.14
C ASP A 57 14.82 6.32 -10.63
N ASN A 58 15.10 6.58 -9.38
CA ASN A 58 14.84 7.83 -8.65
C ASN A 58 13.34 8.24 -8.54
N ALA A 59 12.39 7.51 -9.14
CA ALA A 59 10.99 7.93 -9.17
C ALA A 59 10.38 8.09 -7.76
N ILE A 60 10.70 7.20 -6.83
CA ILE A 60 10.25 7.27 -5.43
C ILE A 60 10.91 8.46 -4.73
N GLU A 61 12.21 8.62 -4.87
CA GLU A 61 13.02 9.66 -4.25
C GLU A 61 12.60 11.05 -4.74
N ASP A 62 12.34 11.18 -6.04
CA ASP A 62 11.85 12.42 -6.65
C ASP A 62 10.44 12.78 -6.18
N CYS A 63 9.57 11.76 -6.06
CA CYS A 63 8.23 11.94 -5.51
C CYS A 63 8.28 12.44 -4.05
N VAL A 64 9.08 11.81 -3.20
CA VAL A 64 9.25 12.24 -1.80
C VAL A 64 9.76 13.69 -1.75
N ARG A 65 10.79 14.00 -2.51
CA ARG A 65 11.35 15.35 -2.58
C ARG A 65 10.34 16.38 -3.08
N HIS A 66 9.55 16.03 -4.10
CA HIS A 66 8.50 16.90 -4.62
C HIS A 66 7.43 17.20 -3.57
N VAL A 67 6.96 16.16 -2.85
CA VAL A 67 5.93 16.32 -1.81
C VAL A 67 6.43 17.19 -0.67
N GLU A 68 7.62 16.90 -0.15
CA GLU A 68 8.23 17.66 0.95
C GLU A 68 8.45 19.14 0.58
N ALA A 69 8.83 19.42 -0.67
CA ALA A 69 9.13 20.78 -1.11
C ALA A 69 7.90 21.61 -1.52
N ASN A 70 6.85 20.98 -2.05
CA ASN A 70 5.76 21.69 -2.72
C ASN A 70 4.38 21.48 -2.07
N ILE A 71 4.21 20.47 -1.22
CA ILE A 71 2.93 20.17 -0.59
C ILE A 71 3.04 20.33 0.93
N GLY A 72 4.02 19.67 1.54
CA GLY A 72 4.26 19.74 2.97
C GLY A 72 4.99 18.51 3.52
N PRO A 73 5.32 18.54 4.81
CA PRO A 73 6.01 17.43 5.46
C PRO A 73 5.17 16.15 5.43
N ILE A 74 5.82 15.05 5.06
CA ILE A 74 5.17 13.74 5.03
C ILE A 74 5.09 13.20 6.47
N GLU A 75 3.89 13.11 7.01
CA GLU A 75 3.63 12.57 8.35
C GLU A 75 3.29 11.07 8.32
N VAL A 76 2.57 10.64 7.28
CA VAL A 76 2.14 9.25 7.13
C VAL A 76 2.48 8.76 5.73
N VAL A 77 3.14 7.62 5.64
CA VAL A 77 3.33 6.90 4.39
C VAL A 77 2.57 5.59 4.42
N ILE A 78 1.83 5.32 3.35
CA ILE A 78 1.16 4.06 3.13
C ILE A 78 1.78 3.39 1.91
N TYR A 79 2.50 2.29 2.14
CA TYR A 79 3.07 1.48 1.09
C TYR A 79 2.13 0.33 0.74
N ASN A 80 1.38 0.47 -0.35
CA ASN A 80 0.31 -0.45 -0.75
C ASN A 80 0.55 -1.08 -2.15
N LEU A 81 1.79 -1.12 -2.61
CA LEU A 81 2.10 -1.77 -3.88
C LEU A 81 1.96 -3.29 -3.76
N GLY A 82 1.16 -3.88 -4.62
CA GLY A 82 1.06 -5.33 -4.77
C GLY A 82 2.32 -5.92 -5.43
N ALA A 83 2.59 -7.18 -5.10
CA ALA A 83 3.63 -8.00 -5.73
C ALA A 83 3.03 -9.32 -6.28
N GLN A 84 1.70 -9.39 -6.36
CA GLN A 84 0.99 -10.56 -6.88
C GLN A 84 1.08 -10.59 -8.40
N ILE A 85 1.60 -11.68 -8.93
CA ILE A 85 1.73 -11.94 -10.37
C ILE A 85 0.92 -13.17 -10.84
N GLY A 86 0.00 -13.65 -9.99
CA GLY A 86 -0.75 -14.89 -10.16
C GLY A 86 0.02 -16.11 -9.65
N ASP A 87 -0.69 -17.21 -9.53
CA ASP A 87 -0.10 -18.51 -9.16
C ASP A 87 0.55 -19.14 -10.39
N ARG A 88 1.80 -19.55 -10.23
CA ARG A 88 2.59 -20.18 -11.30
C ARG A 88 3.47 -21.29 -10.73
N PRO A 89 3.59 -22.45 -11.40
CA PRO A 89 4.59 -23.44 -11.07
C PRO A 89 5.99 -22.84 -11.05
N LEU A 90 6.91 -23.47 -10.33
CA LEU A 90 8.29 -23.00 -10.23
C LEU A 90 8.95 -22.86 -11.60
N GLU A 91 8.77 -23.87 -12.44
CA GLU A 91 9.30 -23.98 -13.80
C GLU A 91 8.78 -22.89 -14.74
N ASP A 92 7.57 -22.37 -14.49
CA ASP A 92 6.93 -21.30 -15.27
C ASP A 92 7.18 -19.90 -14.69
N THR A 93 7.85 -19.82 -13.55
CA THR A 93 8.19 -18.54 -12.92
C THR A 93 9.50 -18.00 -13.50
N SER A 94 9.42 -17.05 -14.44
CA SER A 94 10.62 -16.45 -15.01
C SER A 94 11.40 -15.63 -13.99
N TYR A 95 12.73 -15.55 -14.17
CA TYR A 95 13.59 -14.69 -13.32
C TYR A 95 13.11 -13.24 -13.31
N LYS A 96 12.67 -12.71 -14.46
CA LYS A 96 12.12 -11.36 -14.56
C LYS A 96 10.85 -11.18 -13.71
N ALA A 97 9.95 -12.16 -13.71
CA ALA A 97 8.73 -12.10 -12.89
C ALA A 97 9.06 -12.16 -11.39
N PHE A 98 10.00 -13.03 -11.01
CA PHE A 98 10.48 -13.12 -9.63
C PHE A 98 11.12 -11.81 -9.17
N GLU A 99 12.05 -11.26 -9.95
CA GLU A 99 12.71 -9.98 -9.66
C GLU A 99 11.72 -8.82 -9.55
N MET A 100 10.73 -8.75 -10.45
CA MET A 100 9.71 -7.70 -10.43
C MET A 100 8.87 -7.74 -9.14
N GLY A 101 8.49 -8.93 -8.68
CA GLY A 101 7.81 -9.09 -7.39
C GLY A 101 8.64 -8.55 -6.23
N TRP A 102 9.92 -8.86 -6.20
CA TRP A 102 10.85 -8.35 -5.18
C TRP A 102 11.06 -6.83 -5.29
N ARG A 103 11.25 -6.31 -6.51
CA ARG A 103 11.40 -4.86 -6.76
C ARG A 103 10.20 -4.07 -6.24
N LEU A 104 8.99 -4.51 -6.53
CA LEU A 104 7.76 -3.85 -6.06
C LEU A 104 7.47 -4.14 -4.58
N GLY A 105 7.68 -5.38 -4.14
CA GLY A 105 7.30 -5.80 -2.80
C GLY A 105 8.25 -5.33 -1.70
N THR A 106 9.55 -5.50 -1.90
CA THR A 106 10.57 -5.28 -0.87
C THR A 106 11.46 -4.09 -1.17
N PHE A 107 12.06 -4.06 -2.36
CA PHE A 107 13.03 -3.02 -2.69
C PHE A 107 12.40 -1.63 -2.78
N GLY A 108 11.20 -1.52 -3.35
CA GLY A 108 10.46 -0.26 -3.38
C GLY A 108 10.14 0.27 -1.97
N LEU A 109 9.76 -0.62 -1.03
CA LEU A 109 9.58 -0.23 0.37
C LEU A 109 10.88 0.27 0.99
N PHE A 110 12.00 -0.39 0.72
CA PHE A 110 13.32 0.06 1.19
C PHE A 110 13.65 1.48 0.69
N ARG A 111 13.41 1.76 -0.61
CA ARG A 111 13.61 3.09 -1.20
C ARG A 111 12.76 4.16 -0.53
N VAL A 112 11.47 3.86 -0.32
CA VAL A 112 10.56 4.76 0.40
C VAL A 112 11.07 5.03 1.81
N ALA A 113 11.35 3.98 2.58
CA ALA A 113 11.82 4.12 3.97
C ALA A 113 13.14 4.90 4.05
N LYS A 114 14.09 4.63 3.13
CA LYS A 114 15.36 5.35 3.05
C LYS A 114 15.18 6.83 2.80
N SER A 115 14.16 7.21 2.01
CA SER A 115 13.89 8.61 1.66
C SER A 115 13.10 9.35 2.74
N VAL A 116 12.16 8.68 3.42
CA VAL A 116 11.19 9.34 4.31
C VAL A 116 11.57 9.23 5.78
N CYS A 117 12.04 8.06 6.25
CA CYS A 117 12.28 7.85 7.68
C CYS A 117 13.31 8.81 8.30
N PRO A 118 14.41 9.20 7.63
CA PRO A 118 15.31 10.23 8.18
C PRO A 118 14.61 11.56 8.38
N LEU A 119 13.81 12.02 7.40
CA LEU A 119 13.07 13.29 7.46
C LEU A 119 12.02 13.28 8.59
N MET A 120 11.29 12.17 8.72
CA MET A 120 10.34 11.98 9.83
C MET A 120 11.05 12.01 11.20
N ALA A 121 12.19 11.32 11.31
CA ALA A 121 12.96 11.27 12.56
C ALA A 121 13.49 12.66 12.99
N GLU A 122 13.94 13.48 12.04
CA GLU A 122 14.39 14.85 12.28
C GLU A 122 13.25 15.75 12.82
N ARG A 123 12.01 15.46 12.41
CA ARG A 123 10.81 16.18 12.86
C ARG A 123 10.18 15.58 14.13
N GLY A 124 10.77 14.56 14.71
CA GLY A 124 10.31 13.94 15.96
C GLY A 124 9.33 12.79 15.79
N GLY A 125 9.03 12.36 14.58
CA GLY A 125 8.20 11.18 14.35
C GLY A 125 7.44 11.17 13.04
N GLY A 126 6.68 10.08 12.85
CA GLY A 126 5.83 9.83 11.69
C GLY A 126 5.32 8.40 11.69
N THR A 127 4.61 8.02 10.63
CA THR A 127 4.04 6.67 10.53
C THR A 127 4.30 6.06 9.16
N LEU A 128 4.75 4.81 9.14
CA LEU A 128 4.91 3.99 7.94
C LEU A 128 4.00 2.76 8.03
N LEU A 129 2.90 2.78 7.29
CA LEU A 129 1.96 1.67 7.18
C LEU A 129 2.24 0.85 5.93
N VAL A 130 2.41 -0.44 6.09
CA VAL A 130 2.84 -1.32 5.01
C VAL A 130 1.82 -2.44 4.79
N THR A 131 1.09 -2.37 3.70
CA THR A 131 0.17 -3.43 3.26
C THR A 131 0.96 -4.67 2.87
N SER A 132 0.55 -5.81 3.37
CA SER A 132 1.15 -7.11 3.09
C SER A 132 0.08 -8.19 2.95
N ALA A 133 0.49 -9.42 2.91
CA ALA A 133 -0.40 -10.57 2.78
C ALA A 133 0.09 -11.72 3.68
N THR A 134 -0.74 -12.74 3.89
CA THR A 134 -0.36 -13.98 4.59
C THR A 134 0.84 -14.68 3.99
N ALA A 135 1.13 -14.44 2.71
CA ALA A 135 2.36 -14.88 2.06
C ALA A 135 3.65 -14.38 2.76
N ALA A 136 3.57 -13.37 3.64
CA ALA A 136 4.68 -12.94 4.47
C ALA A 136 5.02 -13.90 5.63
N VAL A 137 4.10 -14.80 5.96
CA VAL A 137 4.24 -15.75 7.09
C VAL A 137 4.03 -17.19 6.67
N ARG A 138 3.49 -17.44 5.47
CA ARG A 138 3.20 -18.78 4.95
C ARG A 138 3.42 -18.80 3.43
N GLY A 139 4.33 -19.64 2.97
CA GLY A 139 4.52 -19.92 1.55
C GLY A 139 3.43 -20.85 1.03
N ASN A 140 2.83 -20.50 -0.12
CA ASN A 140 1.92 -21.39 -0.85
C ASN A 140 2.57 -21.85 -2.15
N ALA A 141 2.20 -23.04 -2.64
CA ALA A 141 2.62 -23.49 -3.95
C ALA A 141 2.21 -22.48 -5.02
N GLY A 142 3.04 -22.29 -6.02
CA GLY A 142 2.79 -21.33 -7.11
C GLY A 142 3.02 -19.86 -6.77
N GLN A 143 3.28 -19.49 -5.52
CA GLN A 143 3.44 -18.09 -5.09
C GLN A 143 4.90 -17.70 -4.77
N HIS A 144 5.87 -18.28 -5.46
CA HIS A 144 7.30 -18.13 -5.17
C HIS A 144 7.74 -16.66 -5.08
N SER A 145 7.44 -15.87 -6.12
CA SER A 145 7.80 -14.44 -6.17
C SER A 145 7.05 -13.62 -5.11
N HIS A 146 5.74 -13.89 -4.96
CA HIS A 146 4.91 -13.16 -4.00
C HIS A 146 5.35 -13.44 -2.55
N ALA A 147 5.57 -14.72 -2.19
CA ALA A 147 6.00 -15.10 -0.86
C ALA A 147 7.38 -14.53 -0.50
N ALA A 148 8.34 -14.61 -1.43
CA ALA A 148 9.67 -14.04 -1.24
C ALA A 148 9.61 -12.51 -1.03
N ALA A 149 8.79 -11.82 -1.83
CA ALA A 149 8.60 -10.38 -1.71
C ALA A 149 7.91 -9.98 -0.39
N MET A 150 6.86 -10.70 0.01
CA MET A 150 6.13 -10.41 1.25
C MET A 150 6.94 -10.78 2.49
N GLY A 151 7.70 -11.88 2.47
CA GLY A 151 8.62 -12.26 3.54
C GLY A 151 9.73 -11.24 3.74
N GLY A 152 10.35 -10.77 2.64
CA GLY A 152 11.33 -9.69 2.68
C GLY A 152 10.75 -8.38 3.22
N ARG A 153 9.53 -8.02 2.81
CA ARG A 153 8.78 -6.87 3.32
C ARG A 153 8.58 -6.95 4.83
N ARG A 154 8.18 -8.11 5.34
CA ARG A 154 7.99 -8.33 6.78
C ARG A 154 9.27 -8.10 7.57
N MET A 155 10.36 -8.72 7.14
CA MET A 155 11.66 -8.55 7.83
C MET A 155 12.16 -7.13 7.76
N LEU A 156 11.96 -6.45 6.63
CA LEU A 156 12.31 -5.04 6.49
C LEU A 156 11.48 -4.16 7.46
N CYS A 157 10.18 -4.38 7.60
CA CYS A 157 9.36 -3.66 8.57
C CYS A 157 9.86 -3.85 10.01
N GLN A 158 10.24 -5.07 10.40
CA GLN A 158 10.79 -5.33 11.74
C GLN A 158 12.11 -4.59 11.98
N THR A 159 13.01 -4.59 11.00
CA THR A 159 14.28 -3.86 11.08
C THR A 159 14.06 -2.35 11.16
N LEU A 160 13.15 -1.82 10.34
CA LEU A 160 12.79 -0.40 10.36
C LEU A 160 12.17 -0.02 11.71
N ASN A 161 11.28 -0.84 12.26
CA ASN A 161 10.69 -0.60 13.58
C ASN A 161 11.77 -0.57 14.67
N ALA A 162 12.67 -1.56 14.69
CA ALA A 162 13.76 -1.60 15.66
C ALA A 162 14.65 -0.34 15.61
N GLN A 163 14.91 0.17 14.41
CA GLN A 163 15.76 1.36 14.21
C GLN A 163 15.06 2.68 14.48
N TYR A 164 13.78 2.80 14.13
CA TYR A 164 13.08 4.08 14.04
C TYR A 164 11.98 4.28 15.09
N ALA A 165 11.47 3.25 15.75
CA ALA A 165 10.52 3.42 16.84
C ALA A 165 11.11 4.25 18.00
N PRO A 166 12.39 4.10 18.40
CA PRO A 166 13.01 5.00 19.37
C PRO A 166 13.02 6.47 18.93
N LYS A 167 12.99 6.72 17.61
CA LYS A 167 12.98 8.07 17.01
C LYS A 167 11.56 8.58 16.72
N GLY A 168 10.53 7.92 17.27
CA GLY A 168 9.14 8.35 17.13
C GLY A 168 8.44 7.92 15.85
N ILE A 169 8.99 6.99 15.07
CA ILE A 169 8.33 6.49 13.86
C ILE A 169 7.61 5.18 14.15
N HIS A 170 6.30 5.16 13.94
CA HIS A 170 5.48 3.97 14.00
C HIS A 170 5.56 3.20 12.67
N VAL A 171 6.06 1.97 12.70
CA VAL A 171 6.09 1.09 11.54
C VAL A 171 5.11 -0.07 11.75
N ALA A 172 3.99 -0.07 11.05
CA ALA A 172 3.00 -1.14 11.13
C ALA A 172 2.95 -1.96 9.85
N HIS A 173 3.01 -3.29 10.00
CA HIS A 173 2.94 -4.28 8.92
C HIS A 173 1.59 -4.97 8.95
N ILE A 174 0.74 -4.69 7.94
CA ILE A 174 -0.67 -5.08 7.92
C ILE A 174 -0.84 -6.30 7.01
N LEU A 175 -1.17 -7.44 7.59
CA LEU A 175 -1.42 -8.69 6.87
C LEU A 175 -2.88 -8.74 6.40
N VAL A 176 -3.08 -8.67 5.10
CA VAL A 176 -4.40 -8.87 4.48
C VAL A 176 -4.58 -10.37 4.24
N ASP A 177 -5.51 -10.98 4.95
CA ASP A 177 -5.78 -12.44 4.91
C ASP A 177 -7.15 -12.76 4.33
N SER A 178 -7.61 -11.98 3.37
CA SER A 178 -8.84 -12.26 2.65
C SER A 178 -8.82 -11.63 1.27
N MET A 179 -9.78 -12.02 0.45
CA MET A 179 -10.07 -11.32 -0.81
C MET A 179 -10.69 -9.96 -0.49
N VAL A 180 -10.22 -8.93 -1.19
CA VAL A 180 -10.71 -7.57 -1.04
C VAL A 180 -11.82 -7.29 -2.04
N ASP A 181 -12.92 -6.72 -1.62
CA ASP A 181 -14.02 -6.28 -2.49
C ASP A 181 -13.56 -5.06 -3.31
N ALA A 182 -12.83 -5.33 -4.37
CA ALA A 182 -12.24 -4.32 -5.24
C ALA A 182 -12.46 -4.68 -6.72
N PRO A 183 -13.46 -4.07 -7.39
CA PRO A 183 -13.79 -4.37 -8.80
C PRO A 183 -12.61 -4.23 -9.75
N ASP A 184 -11.77 -3.22 -9.54
CA ASP A 184 -10.62 -2.94 -10.42
C ASP A 184 -9.39 -3.82 -10.16
N THR A 185 -9.40 -4.63 -9.13
CA THR A 185 -8.33 -5.60 -8.82
C THR A 185 -8.86 -7.02 -8.82
N LEU A 186 -9.57 -7.45 -7.80
CA LEU A 186 -10.14 -8.79 -7.74
C LEU A 186 -11.12 -9.02 -8.92
N GLY A 187 -12.02 -8.06 -9.19
CA GLY A 187 -12.98 -8.18 -10.29
C GLY A 187 -12.33 -8.33 -11.66
N LYS A 188 -11.21 -7.62 -11.93
CA LYS A 188 -10.43 -7.79 -13.17
C LYS A 188 -9.65 -9.10 -13.21
N LEU A 189 -9.26 -9.63 -12.06
CA LEU A 189 -8.51 -10.88 -11.96
C LEU A 189 -9.40 -12.10 -12.22
N VAL A 190 -10.58 -12.14 -11.61
CA VAL A 190 -11.49 -13.30 -11.68
C VAL A 190 -12.58 -13.18 -12.75
N GLY A 191 -12.80 -11.98 -13.29
CA GLY A 191 -13.88 -11.66 -14.21
C GLY A 191 -15.17 -11.21 -13.52
N PRO A 192 -16.05 -10.49 -14.25
CA PRO A 192 -17.22 -9.84 -13.64
C PRO A 192 -18.24 -10.83 -13.07
N GLU A 193 -18.46 -11.96 -13.73
CA GLU A 193 -19.45 -12.97 -13.32
C GLU A 193 -19.03 -13.62 -11.99
N LEU A 194 -17.79 -14.14 -11.90
CA LEU A 194 -17.30 -14.76 -10.69
C LEU A 194 -17.13 -13.72 -9.56
N PHE A 195 -16.78 -12.49 -9.89
CA PHE A 195 -16.71 -11.43 -8.89
C PHE A 195 -18.10 -11.12 -8.28
N GLN A 196 -19.15 -11.09 -9.10
CA GLN A 196 -20.50 -10.90 -8.59
C GLN A 196 -20.95 -12.09 -7.73
N GLU A 197 -20.69 -13.32 -8.18
CA GLU A 197 -20.95 -14.52 -7.38
C GLU A 197 -20.24 -14.49 -6.01
N LEU A 198 -18.99 -14.05 -5.97
CA LEU A 198 -18.26 -13.88 -4.71
C LEU A 198 -18.88 -12.82 -3.79
N ARG A 199 -19.43 -11.74 -4.34
CA ARG A 199 -20.15 -10.75 -3.56
C ARG A 199 -21.45 -11.30 -2.99
N ASP A 200 -22.22 -12.04 -3.82
CA ASP A 200 -23.53 -12.58 -3.43
C ASP A 200 -23.40 -13.71 -2.41
N THR A 201 -22.33 -14.49 -2.47
CA THR A 201 -22.09 -15.61 -1.56
C THR A 201 -21.25 -15.21 -0.35
N ARG A 202 -19.97 -14.89 -0.56
CA ARG A 202 -19.04 -14.57 0.52
C ARG A 202 -19.26 -13.19 1.12
N GLY A 203 -19.65 -12.20 0.31
CA GLY A 203 -19.92 -10.84 0.79
C GLY A 203 -21.10 -10.80 1.77
N ALA A 204 -22.12 -11.62 1.56
CA ALA A 204 -23.25 -11.75 2.45
C ALA A 204 -22.89 -12.31 3.85
N GLU A 205 -21.74 -13.01 3.96
CA GLU A 205 -21.24 -13.62 5.20
C GLU A 205 -19.98 -12.90 5.72
N ASP A 206 -19.76 -11.63 5.35
CA ASP A 206 -18.55 -10.85 5.67
C ASP A 206 -17.23 -11.50 5.16
N GLY A 207 -17.31 -12.40 4.18
CA GLY A 207 -16.17 -13.13 3.62
C GLY A 207 -15.36 -12.36 2.57
N LEU A 208 -15.73 -11.10 2.27
CA LEU A 208 -14.96 -10.17 1.46
C LEU A 208 -14.57 -8.95 2.33
N MET A 209 -13.29 -8.60 2.32
CA MET A 209 -12.83 -7.40 2.98
C MET A 209 -13.29 -6.14 2.27
N LEU A 210 -14.04 -5.29 2.96
CA LEU A 210 -14.48 -4.00 2.45
C LEU A 210 -13.34 -2.97 2.54
N PRO A 211 -12.92 -2.34 1.43
CA PRO A 211 -11.85 -1.33 1.44
C PRO A 211 -12.10 -0.19 2.43
N ALA A 212 -13.36 0.23 2.63
CA ALA A 212 -13.71 1.26 3.60
C ALA A 212 -13.38 0.84 5.05
N LYS A 213 -13.67 -0.42 5.41
CA LYS A 213 -13.37 -0.93 6.76
C LYS A 213 -11.87 -1.15 6.98
N MET A 214 -11.17 -1.52 5.92
CA MET A 214 -9.71 -1.53 5.96
C MET A 214 -9.16 -0.12 6.16
N ALA A 215 -9.68 0.89 5.48
CA ALA A 215 -9.25 2.27 5.62
C ALA A 215 -9.39 2.79 7.06
N ASP A 216 -10.46 2.41 7.77
CA ASP A 216 -10.63 2.70 9.20
C ASP A 216 -9.50 2.08 10.04
N THR A 217 -9.09 0.84 9.73
CA THR A 217 -7.95 0.17 10.40
C THR A 217 -6.64 0.91 10.15
N TYR A 218 -6.38 1.34 8.91
CA TYR A 218 -5.16 2.12 8.60
C TYR A 218 -5.14 3.44 9.35
N TYR A 219 -6.25 4.15 9.41
CA TYR A 219 -6.35 5.40 10.17
C TYR A 219 -6.15 5.15 11.67
N HIS A 220 -6.77 4.12 12.23
CA HIS A 220 -6.56 3.72 13.63
C HIS A 220 -5.09 3.47 13.93
N LEU A 221 -4.39 2.70 13.08
CA LEU A 221 -2.96 2.43 13.26
C LEU A 221 -2.11 3.70 13.18
N ALA A 222 -2.44 4.62 12.27
CA ALA A 222 -1.70 5.87 12.14
C ALA A 222 -1.85 6.79 13.37
N THR A 223 -2.99 6.71 14.05
CA THR A 223 -3.31 7.52 15.24
C THR A 223 -3.13 6.77 16.56
N GLN A 224 -2.64 5.53 16.51
CA GLN A 224 -2.45 4.68 17.69
C GLN A 224 -1.45 5.30 18.66
N HIS A 225 -1.79 5.26 19.96
CA HIS A 225 -0.89 5.74 20.99
C HIS A 225 0.40 4.92 21.03
N ARG A 226 1.53 5.59 21.24
CA ARG A 226 2.87 4.99 21.20
C ARG A 226 3.05 3.77 22.11
N SER A 227 2.36 3.73 23.26
CA SER A 227 2.43 2.59 24.18
C SER A 227 1.81 1.30 23.64
N ALA A 228 1.14 1.37 22.48
CA ALA A 228 0.47 0.24 21.83
C ALA A 228 1.04 -0.09 20.43
N TRP A 229 2.21 0.46 20.09
CA TRP A 229 2.93 0.19 18.83
C TRP A 229 3.54 -1.21 18.81
#